data_c122457892a50f500f0e679ffdbdba10
#
_entry.id   c122457892a50f500f0e679ffdbdba10
#
_cell.length_a   1.000
_cell.length_b   1.000
_cell.length_c   1.000
_cell.angle_alpha   90.00
_cell.angle_beta   90.00
_cell.angle_gamma   90.00
#
_symmetry.space_group_name_H-M   'P 1'
#
loop_
_entity.id
_entity.type
_entity.pdbx_description
1 polymer ?
#
loop_
_entity_poly.entity_id
_entity_poly.type
_entity_poly.pdbx_seq_one_letter_code
_entity_poly.pdbx_strand_id
1 'polypeptide(L)'
;PRASSVYVPVITGTYRPPFPASYVGYAADYRREQMQQIDDKIAELEREKYPLYRRELKNDENIRSLRRMLIKKRWFESSESFGERVRELRKRKEQLRRKYRYEAQVIQSAIDKISEKQEAERRRQKILEKRYEDFSKLTTFVKWMQNDDFWRSEIVQITARTTESGAIDLELTPRSGNYTILFGRLDDAEQKLDKLLRFYREGLGKAGWDRYRTINVKYAGQVVCTEW
;
A
#
# COMPACT_ATOMS: atom_id res chain seq x y z
N PRO A 1 10.29 -3.83 49.66
CA PRO A 1 9.96 -3.45 48.30
C PRO A 1 8.67 -4.16 47.90
N ARG A 2 7.57 -3.42 47.77
CA ARG A 2 6.33 -3.97 47.21
C ARG A 2 6.54 -4.19 45.71
N ALA A 3 6.53 -5.45 45.27
CA ALA A 3 6.50 -5.77 43.87
C ALA A 3 5.18 -5.25 43.29
N SER A 4 5.23 -4.18 42.52
CA SER A 4 4.09 -3.73 41.74
C SER A 4 3.99 -4.62 40.50
N SER A 5 3.00 -5.51 40.44
CA SER A 5 2.70 -6.25 39.23
C SER A 5 2.10 -5.28 38.20
N VAL A 6 2.84 -5.03 37.12
CA VAL A 6 2.34 -4.27 35.99
C VAL A 6 1.54 -5.22 35.12
N TYR A 7 0.22 -5.06 35.08
CA TYR A 7 -0.64 -5.80 34.18
C TYR A 7 -0.54 -5.17 32.80
N VAL A 8 0.17 -5.85 31.90
CA VAL A 8 0.24 -5.50 30.48
C VAL A 8 -0.45 -6.60 29.70
N PRO A 9 -1.48 -6.32 28.88
CA PRO A 9 -2.10 -7.34 28.07
C PRO A 9 -1.07 -7.89 27.07
N VAL A 10 -1.00 -9.20 26.97
CA VAL A 10 -0.10 -9.88 26.02
C VAL A 10 -0.75 -9.84 24.64
N ILE A 11 -0.02 -9.33 23.67
CA ILE A 11 -0.45 -9.36 22.26
C ILE A 11 0.06 -10.65 21.63
N THR A 12 -0.85 -11.47 21.14
CA THR A 12 -0.58 -12.74 20.47
C THR A 12 -1.20 -12.78 19.07
N GLY A 13 -1.02 -13.87 18.35
CA GLY A 13 -1.64 -14.13 17.04
C GLY A 13 -0.69 -14.00 15.86
N THR A 14 -1.25 -13.86 14.67
CA THR A 14 -0.50 -13.87 13.40
C THR A 14 -0.20 -12.47 12.86
N TYR A 15 -0.54 -11.43 13.61
CA TYR A 15 -0.22 -10.07 13.23
C TYR A 15 1.30 -9.84 13.23
N ARG A 16 1.80 -9.27 12.14
CA ARG A 16 3.21 -8.91 11.99
C ARG A 16 3.37 -7.40 11.99
N PRO A 17 4.12 -6.83 12.94
CA PRO A 17 4.44 -5.41 12.94
C PRO A 17 5.09 -4.97 11.61
N PRO A 18 5.04 -3.68 11.25
CA PRO A 18 5.65 -3.18 10.02
C PRO A 18 7.19 -3.11 10.05
N PHE A 19 7.82 -3.63 11.07
CA PHE A 19 9.28 -3.71 11.26
C PHE A 19 9.69 -5.12 11.70
N PRO A 20 10.94 -5.55 11.44
CA PRO A 20 11.42 -6.87 11.85
C PRO A 20 11.58 -6.98 13.38
N ALA A 21 11.47 -8.20 13.91
CA ALA A 21 11.61 -8.45 15.34
C ALA A 21 12.99 -8.04 15.91
N SER A 22 14.01 -7.99 15.07
CA SER A 22 15.37 -7.57 15.43
C SER A 22 15.54 -6.05 15.49
N TYR A 23 14.55 -5.27 15.06
CA TYR A 23 14.65 -3.82 15.08
C TYR A 23 14.58 -3.27 16.49
N VAL A 24 15.57 -2.44 16.84
CA VAL A 24 15.63 -1.72 18.11
C VAL A 24 15.57 -0.23 17.79
N GLY A 25 14.50 0.43 18.18
CA GLY A 25 14.27 1.85 17.90
C GLY A 25 12.80 2.22 17.87
N TYR A 26 12.52 3.46 17.49
CA TYR A 26 11.14 3.92 17.36
C TYR A 26 10.54 3.51 16.00
N ALA A 27 9.33 3.00 16.03
CA ALA A 27 8.59 2.62 14.82
C ALA A 27 8.50 3.76 13.78
N ALA A 28 8.41 5.02 14.25
CA ALA A 28 8.37 6.20 13.38
C ALA A 28 9.68 6.42 12.61
N ASP A 29 10.82 6.12 13.22
CA ASP A 29 12.13 6.26 12.57
C ASP A 29 12.31 5.19 11.50
N TYR A 30 11.96 3.94 11.80
CA TYR A 30 11.97 2.87 10.82
C TYR A 30 11.06 3.18 9.63
N ARG A 31 9.84 3.69 9.89
CA ARG A 31 8.94 4.15 8.83
C ARG A 31 9.61 5.18 7.94
N ARG A 32 10.21 6.22 8.54
CA ARG A 32 10.88 7.31 7.81
C ARG A 32 11.98 6.78 6.90
N GLU A 33 12.83 5.90 7.41
CA GLU A 33 13.90 5.28 6.65
C GLU A 33 13.37 4.46 5.46
N GLN A 34 12.34 3.63 5.70
CA GLN A 34 11.75 2.82 4.64
C GLN A 34 11.08 3.67 3.56
N MET A 35 10.37 4.74 3.96
CA MET A 35 9.77 5.68 3.00
C MET A 35 10.83 6.40 2.18
N GLN A 36 11.89 6.87 2.82
CA GLN A 36 13.01 7.50 2.12
C GLN A 36 13.66 6.58 1.09
N GLN A 37 13.90 5.31 1.43
CA GLN A 37 14.44 4.33 0.50
C GLN A 37 13.55 4.12 -0.74
N ILE A 38 12.23 4.11 -0.54
CA ILE A 38 11.27 3.97 -1.65
C ILE A 38 11.27 5.23 -2.51
N ASP A 39 11.27 6.42 -1.90
CA ASP A 39 11.29 7.70 -2.62
C ASP A 39 12.60 7.86 -3.43
N ASP A 40 13.74 7.50 -2.84
CA ASP A 40 15.03 7.50 -3.53
C ASP A 40 15.03 6.56 -4.74
N LYS A 41 14.41 5.38 -4.59
CA LYS A 41 14.28 4.41 -5.69
C LYS A 41 13.38 4.93 -6.81
N ILE A 42 12.26 5.56 -6.48
CA ILE A 42 11.37 6.21 -7.46
C ILE A 42 12.10 7.33 -8.20
N ALA A 43 12.88 8.15 -7.47
CA ALA A 43 13.68 9.23 -8.05
C ALA A 43 14.79 8.69 -8.97
N GLU A 44 15.45 7.58 -8.61
CA GLU A 44 16.42 6.91 -9.46
C GLU A 44 15.79 6.44 -10.77
N LEU A 45 14.65 5.75 -10.69
CA LEU A 45 13.90 5.28 -11.86
C LEU A 45 13.45 6.45 -12.76
N GLU A 46 13.10 7.61 -12.18
CA GLU A 46 12.78 8.79 -12.97
C GLU A 46 13.99 9.32 -13.73
N ARG A 47 15.17 9.32 -13.10
CA ARG A 47 16.41 9.71 -13.78
C ARG A 47 16.76 8.76 -14.94
N GLU A 48 16.45 7.47 -14.84
CA GLU A 48 16.64 6.51 -15.93
C GLU A 48 15.80 6.86 -17.18
N LYS A 49 14.67 7.57 -17.04
CA LYS A 49 13.84 8.01 -18.15
C LYS A 49 14.43 9.20 -18.92
N TYR A 50 15.25 10.05 -18.30
CA TYR A 50 15.74 11.27 -18.96
C TYR A 50 16.49 11.02 -20.27
N PRO A 51 17.42 10.05 -20.38
CA PRO A 51 18.06 9.77 -21.67
C PRO A 51 17.05 9.24 -22.72
N LEU A 52 15.99 8.55 -22.31
CA LEU A 52 14.96 8.06 -23.21
C LEU A 52 14.13 9.22 -23.76
N TYR A 53 13.73 10.18 -22.93
CA TYR A 53 13.03 11.39 -23.37
C TYR A 53 13.87 12.24 -24.34
N ARG A 54 15.18 12.33 -24.13
CA ARG A 54 16.07 13.00 -25.08
C ARG A 54 16.12 12.26 -26.42
N ARG A 55 16.15 10.91 -26.39
CA ARG A 55 16.11 10.10 -27.63
C ARG A 55 14.76 10.26 -28.34
N GLU A 56 13.67 10.33 -27.62
CA GLU A 56 12.33 10.56 -28.16
C GLU A 56 12.26 11.92 -28.87
N LEU A 57 12.69 13.00 -28.22
CA LEU A 57 12.75 14.34 -28.81
C LEU A 57 13.56 14.38 -30.10
N LYS A 58 14.76 13.74 -30.09
CA LYS A 58 15.61 13.65 -31.28
C LYS A 58 14.95 12.84 -32.40
N ASN A 59 14.26 11.76 -32.05
CA ASN A 59 13.52 10.94 -33.01
C ASN A 59 12.36 11.73 -33.65
N ASP A 60 11.65 12.51 -32.86
CA ASP A 60 10.57 13.41 -33.35
C ASP A 60 11.11 14.51 -34.28
N GLU A 61 12.25 15.10 -33.94
CA GLU A 61 12.92 16.07 -34.83
C GLU A 61 13.29 15.42 -36.17
N ASN A 62 13.82 14.19 -36.15
CA ASN A 62 14.12 13.43 -37.35
C ASN A 62 12.86 13.18 -38.19
N ILE A 63 11.75 12.79 -37.57
CA ILE A 63 10.47 12.60 -38.27
C ILE A 63 9.98 13.93 -38.89
N ARG A 64 10.09 15.04 -38.16
CA ARG A 64 9.74 16.37 -38.69
C ARG A 64 10.63 16.76 -39.86
N SER A 65 11.92 16.47 -39.80
CA SER A 65 12.88 16.78 -40.87
C SER A 65 12.53 16.04 -42.18
N LEU A 66 12.02 14.80 -42.08
CA LEU A 66 11.56 14.05 -43.28
C LEU A 66 10.44 14.78 -44.04
N ARG A 67 9.58 15.50 -43.34
CA ARG A 67 8.50 16.31 -43.99
C ARG A 67 9.08 17.44 -44.82
N ARG A 68 10.19 18.03 -44.36
CA ARG A 68 10.86 19.17 -44.99
C ARG A 68 11.78 18.77 -46.15
N MET A 69 12.10 17.46 -46.28
CA MET A 69 12.93 17.00 -47.40
C MET A 69 12.16 17.11 -48.70
N LEU A 70 12.58 18.06 -49.54
CA LEU A 70 12.03 18.34 -50.87
C LEU A 70 13.17 18.40 -51.89
N ILE A 71 12.89 18.01 -53.12
CA ILE A 71 13.80 18.20 -54.26
C ILE A 71 13.14 19.17 -55.21
N LYS A 72 13.93 20.11 -55.69
CA LYS A 72 13.52 21.01 -56.76
C LYS A 72 14.13 20.51 -58.08
N LYS A 73 13.40 20.69 -59.17
CA LYS A 73 13.89 20.41 -60.52
C LYS A 73 14.98 21.42 -60.83
N ARG A 74 16.11 20.92 -61.39
CA ARG A 74 17.20 21.77 -61.89
C ARG A 74 16.80 22.31 -63.26
N TRP A 75 17.27 23.50 -63.63
CA TRP A 75 16.86 24.15 -64.85
C TRP A 75 17.26 23.36 -66.14
N PHE A 76 18.35 22.61 -66.10
CA PHE A 76 18.88 21.78 -67.18
C PHE A 76 18.50 20.30 -67.09
N GLU A 77 17.63 19.91 -66.15
CA GLU A 77 17.27 18.54 -65.88
C GLU A 77 16.09 18.07 -66.71
N SER A 78 16.18 16.88 -67.31
CA SER A 78 15.06 16.28 -67.99
C SER A 78 13.93 15.94 -67.01
N SER A 79 12.70 15.86 -67.50
CA SER A 79 11.56 15.47 -66.63
C SER A 79 11.66 14.05 -66.14
N GLU A 80 12.31 13.16 -66.91
CA GLU A 80 12.53 11.78 -66.54
C GLU A 80 13.53 11.63 -65.42
N SER A 81 14.69 12.26 -65.50
CA SER A 81 15.72 12.29 -64.45
C SER A 81 15.21 12.90 -63.15
N PHE A 82 14.41 13.99 -63.25
CA PHE A 82 13.75 14.56 -62.08
C PHE A 82 12.76 13.57 -61.46
N GLY A 83 11.96 12.85 -62.27
CA GLY A 83 11.03 11.83 -61.81
C GLY A 83 11.72 10.68 -61.06
N GLU A 84 12.89 10.24 -61.54
CA GLU A 84 13.69 9.21 -60.88
C GLU A 84 14.18 9.69 -59.48
N ARG A 85 14.73 10.86 -59.38
CA ARG A 85 15.17 11.46 -58.09
C ARG A 85 14.02 11.61 -57.11
N VAL A 86 12.84 11.96 -57.60
CA VAL A 86 11.64 12.02 -56.75
C VAL A 86 11.23 10.63 -56.26
N ARG A 87 11.27 9.61 -57.14
CA ARG A 87 11.00 8.21 -56.73
C ARG A 87 12.01 7.71 -55.71
N GLU A 88 13.28 7.98 -55.90
CA GLU A 88 14.36 7.61 -54.96
C GLU A 88 14.17 8.30 -53.63
N LEU A 89 13.89 9.60 -53.59
CA LEU A 89 13.61 10.33 -52.35
C LEU A 89 12.39 9.75 -51.60
N ARG A 90 11.32 9.38 -52.32
CA ARG A 90 10.14 8.74 -51.73
C ARG A 90 10.50 7.42 -51.07
N LYS A 91 11.26 6.55 -51.76
CA LYS A 91 11.73 5.27 -51.20
C LYS A 91 12.57 5.50 -49.92
N ARG A 92 13.53 6.42 -49.99
CA ARG A 92 14.37 6.78 -48.82
C ARG A 92 13.56 7.33 -47.66
N LYS A 93 12.61 8.22 -47.91
CA LYS A 93 11.70 8.73 -46.86
C LYS A 93 10.89 7.62 -46.22
N GLU A 94 10.40 6.67 -46.99
CA GLU A 94 9.63 5.55 -46.46
C GLU A 94 10.49 4.63 -45.56
N GLN A 95 11.71 4.32 -46.00
CA GLN A 95 12.67 3.54 -45.19
C GLN A 95 13.00 4.24 -43.87
N LEU A 96 13.26 5.55 -43.94
CA LEU A 96 13.54 6.35 -42.69
C LEU A 96 12.32 6.44 -41.79
N ARG A 97 11.11 6.58 -42.35
CA ARG A 97 9.87 6.56 -41.52
C ARG A 97 9.71 5.24 -40.80
N ARG A 98 9.94 4.11 -41.46
CA ARG A 98 9.87 2.79 -40.78
C ARG A 98 10.89 2.68 -39.65
N LYS A 99 12.14 3.13 -39.90
CA LYS A 99 13.20 3.15 -38.91
C LYS A 99 12.81 3.99 -37.68
N TYR A 100 12.33 5.22 -37.91
CA TYR A 100 11.96 6.11 -36.81
C TYR A 100 10.72 5.69 -36.06
N ARG A 101 9.74 5.05 -36.71
CA ARG A 101 8.59 4.42 -36.03
C ARG A 101 9.05 3.27 -35.12
N TYR A 102 9.93 2.42 -35.62
CA TYR A 102 10.50 1.34 -34.81
C TYR A 102 11.27 1.88 -33.62
N GLU A 103 12.10 2.90 -33.80
CA GLU A 103 12.81 3.57 -32.72
C GLU A 103 11.86 4.15 -31.67
N ALA A 104 10.76 4.79 -32.09
CA ALA A 104 9.73 5.30 -31.18
C ALA A 104 9.10 4.17 -30.35
N GLN A 105 8.78 3.03 -30.95
CA GLN A 105 8.25 1.88 -30.24
C GLN A 105 9.25 1.32 -29.21
N VAL A 106 10.52 1.24 -29.57
CA VAL A 106 11.58 0.78 -28.63
C VAL A 106 11.71 1.72 -27.45
N ILE A 107 11.73 3.03 -27.68
CA ILE A 107 11.81 4.06 -26.64
C ILE A 107 10.59 3.97 -25.73
N GLN A 108 9.38 3.92 -26.29
CA GLN A 108 8.14 3.84 -25.52
C GLN A 108 8.12 2.57 -24.65
N SER A 109 8.46 1.42 -25.22
CA SER A 109 8.53 0.16 -24.45
C SER A 109 9.53 0.23 -23.29
N ALA A 110 10.65 0.93 -23.47
CA ALA A 110 11.62 1.14 -22.38
C ALA A 110 11.07 2.06 -21.27
N ILE A 111 10.37 3.13 -21.65
CA ILE A 111 9.70 4.04 -20.70
C ILE A 111 8.62 3.31 -19.92
N ASP A 112 7.81 2.50 -20.61
CA ASP A 112 6.72 1.74 -19.98
C ASP A 112 7.25 0.75 -18.93
N LYS A 113 8.33 0.03 -19.23
CA LYS A 113 8.98 -0.87 -18.27
C LYS A 113 9.49 -0.16 -17.02
N ILE A 114 10.05 1.04 -17.16
CA ILE A 114 10.50 1.84 -16.02
C ILE A 114 9.28 2.33 -15.22
N SER A 115 8.21 2.75 -15.91
CA SER A 115 6.96 3.20 -15.28
C SER A 115 6.29 2.08 -14.49
N GLU A 116 6.27 0.85 -14.98
CA GLU A 116 5.78 -0.33 -14.26
C GLU A 116 6.57 -0.54 -12.95
N LYS A 117 7.90 -0.40 -12.99
CA LYS A 117 8.72 -0.49 -11.77
C LYS A 117 8.40 0.62 -10.77
N GLN A 118 8.21 1.85 -11.23
CA GLN A 118 7.81 2.97 -10.37
C GLN A 118 6.44 2.72 -9.73
N GLU A 119 5.49 2.20 -10.49
CA GLU A 119 4.17 1.84 -9.93
C GLU A 119 4.27 0.74 -8.88
N ALA A 120 5.15 -0.25 -9.06
CA ALA A 120 5.39 -1.28 -8.07
C ALA A 120 5.93 -0.69 -6.75
N GLU A 121 6.88 0.24 -6.81
CA GLU A 121 7.39 0.92 -5.63
C GLU A 121 6.32 1.81 -4.96
N ARG A 122 5.48 2.51 -5.72
CA ARG A 122 4.34 3.26 -5.18
C ARG A 122 3.30 2.37 -4.50
N ARG A 123 3.05 1.18 -5.04
CA ARG A 123 2.17 0.19 -4.38
C ARG A 123 2.79 -0.29 -3.07
N ARG A 124 4.09 -0.56 -3.05
CA ARG A 124 4.85 -0.92 -1.84
C ARG A 124 4.74 0.18 -0.78
N GLN A 125 4.88 1.44 -1.17
CA GLN A 125 4.71 2.61 -0.30
C GLN A 125 3.34 2.62 0.36
N LYS A 126 2.26 2.49 -0.42
CA LYS A 126 0.87 2.46 0.09
C LYS A 126 0.63 1.29 1.07
N ILE A 127 1.17 0.11 0.78
CA ILE A 127 1.06 -1.05 1.66
C ILE A 127 1.78 -0.78 2.98
N LEU A 128 2.96 -0.20 2.92
CA LEU A 128 3.75 0.13 4.09
C LEU A 128 3.04 1.20 4.95
N GLU A 129 2.53 2.26 4.35
CA GLU A 129 1.74 3.29 5.05
C GLU A 129 0.55 2.69 5.77
N LYS A 130 -0.22 1.84 5.11
CA LYS A 130 -1.37 1.17 5.73
C LYS A 130 -0.96 0.30 6.90
N ARG A 131 0.13 -0.47 6.77
CA ARG A 131 0.64 -1.30 7.88
C ARG A 131 1.06 -0.46 9.09
N TYR A 132 1.64 0.72 8.87
CA TYR A 132 1.97 1.64 9.96
C TYR A 132 0.75 2.29 10.58
N GLU A 133 -0.25 2.65 9.78
CA GLU A 133 -1.53 3.15 10.29
C GLU A 133 -2.20 2.11 11.21
N ASP A 134 -2.27 0.87 10.75
CA ASP A 134 -2.83 -0.24 11.51
C ASP A 134 -2.04 -0.50 12.81
N PHE A 135 -0.72 -0.46 12.75
CA PHE A 135 0.14 -0.57 13.94
C PHE A 135 -0.10 0.58 14.92
N SER A 136 -0.22 1.80 14.41
CA SER A 136 -0.52 2.99 15.24
C SER A 136 -1.89 2.87 15.92
N LYS A 137 -2.91 2.44 15.19
CA LYS A 137 -4.25 2.18 15.75
C LYS A 137 -4.20 1.12 16.84
N LEU A 138 -3.49 0.02 16.63
CA LEU A 138 -3.33 -1.05 17.61
C LEU A 138 -2.63 -0.55 18.88
N THR A 139 -1.53 0.16 18.72
CA THR A 139 -0.78 0.70 19.88
C THR A 139 -1.57 1.75 20.65
N THR A 140 -2.33 2.60 19.94
CA THR A 140 -3.23 3.57 20.58
C THR A 140 -4.34 2.87 21.35
N PHE A 141 -4.95 1.85 20.77
CA PHE A 141 -5.97 1.04 21.43
C PHE A 141 -5.45 0.36 22.69
N VAL A 142 -4.27 -0.26 22.63
CA VAL A 142 -3.64 -0.89 23.80
C VAL A 142 -3.33 0.12 24.89
N LYS A 143 -2.77 1.29 24.54
CA LYS A 143 -2.50 2.36 25.50
C LYS A 143 -3.77 2.88 26.15
N TRP A 144 -4.83 3.05 25.39
CA TRP A 144 -6.13 3.47 25.91
C TRP A 144 -6.68 2.45 26.90
N MET A 145 -6.65 1.16 26.56
CA MET A 145 -7.08 0.09 27.47
C MET A 145 -6.24 0.02 28.76
N GLN A 146 -4.94 0.28 28.66
CA GLN A 146 -4.05 0.30 29.84
C GLN A 146 -4.33 1.48 30.77
N ASN A 147 -4.81 2.59 30.24
CA ASN A 147 -5.14 3.80 31.01
C ASN A 147 -6.53 3.75 31.66
N ASP A 148 -7.38 2.83 31.23
CA ASP A 148 -8.70 2.60 31.80
C ASP A 148 -8.63 1.50 32.86
N ASP A 149 -9.00 1.81 34.10
CA ASP A 149 -8.88 0.89 35.26
C ASP A 149 -9.70 -0.38 35.08
N PHE A 150 -10.89 -0.28 34.48
CA PHE A 150 -11.75 -1.43 34.23
C PHE A 150 -11.13 -2.35 33.14
N TRP A 151 -10.85 -1.81 31.96
CA TRP A 151 -10.32 -2.60 30.85
C TRP A 151 -8.93 -3.16 31.11
N ARG A 152 -8.06 -2.43 31.83
CA ARG A 152 -6.75 -2.91 32.26
C ARG A 152 -6.85 -4.13 33.15
N SER A 153 -7.86 -4.18 34.04
CA SER A 153 -8.07 -5.32 34.94
C SER A 153 -8.79 -6.48 34.25
N GLU A 154 -9.65 -6.19 33.28
CA GLU A 154 -10.53 -7.15 32.67
C GLU A 154 -9.87 -7.89 31.49
N ILE A 155 -9.13 -7.20 30.60
CA ILE A 155 -8.55 -7.81 29.42
C ILE A 155 -7.12 -8.29 29.70
N VAL A 156 -6.92 -9.59 29.64
CA VAL A 156 -5.62 -10.22 29.92
C VAL A 156 -4.82 -10.53 28.68
N GLN A 157 -5.49 -10.71 27.51
CA GLN A 157 -4.83 -11.02 26.26
C GLN A 157 -5.58 -10.39 25.08
N ILE A 158 -4.82 -9.90 24.11
CA ILE A 158 -5.30 -9.41 22.82
C ILE A 158 -4.71 -10.31 21.74
N THR A 159 -5.53 -11.05 21.03
CA THR A 159 -5.11 -11.82 19.86
C THR A 159 -5.36 -11.00 18.62
N ALA A 160 -4.28 -10.62 17.93
CA ALA A 160 -4.33 -9.83 16.70
C ALA A 160 -4.01 -10.72 15.49
N ARG A 161 -4.86 -10.68 14.48
CA ARG A 161 -4.70 -11.41 13.22
C ARG A 161 -4.78 -10.45 12.04
N THR A 162 -4.05 -10.75 10.97
CA THR A 162 -4.21 -10.05 9.70
C THR A 162 -5.19 -10.83 8.83
N THR A 163 -6.26 -10.18 8.40
CA THR A 163 -7.25 -10.76 7.48
C THR A 163 -6.68 -10.87 6.07
N GLU A 164 -7.34 -11.61 5.17
CA GLU A 164 -6.97 -11.68 3.74
C GLU A 164 -6.96 -10.32 3.06
N SER A 165 -7.83 -9.40 3.49
CA SER A 165 -7.84 -8.00 3.01
C SER A 165 -6.71 -7.13 3.57
N GLY A 166 -5.86 -7.69 4.46
CA GLY A 166 -4.75 -6.98 5.10
C GLY A 166 -5.17 -6.11 6.29
N ALA A 167 -6.42 -6.16 6.74
CA ALA A 167 -6.89 -5.46 7.93
C ALA A 167 -6.57 -6.24 9.20
N ILE A 168 -6.46 -5.55 10.35
CA ILE A 168 -6.32 -6.20 11.66
C ILE A 168 -7.69 -6.61 12.18
N ASP A 169 -7.81 -7.86 12.62
CA ASP A 169 -8.95 -8.41 13.34
C ASP A 169 -8.52 -8.81 14.75
N LEU A 170 -9.26 -8.34 15.77
CA LEU A 170 -8.92 -8.53 17.17
C LEU A 170 -9.89 -9.47 17.87
N GLU A 171 -9.34 -10.32 18.72
CA GLU A 171 -10.06 -11.07 19.74
C GLU A 171 -9.50 -10.68 21.10
N LEU A 172 -10.37 -10.47 22.09
CA LEU A 172 -9.96 -10.13 23.45
C LEU A 172 -10.30 -11.30 24.38
N THR A 173 -9.36 -11.62 25.25
CA THR A 173 -9.58 -12.64 26.29
C THR A 173 -9.81 -11.91 27.64
N PRO A 174 -11.00 -12.03 28.22
CA PRO A 174 -11.31 -11.40 29.50
C PRO A 174 -10.79 -12.25 30.66
N ARG A 175 -10.73 -11.64 31.83
CA ARG A 175 -10.42 -12.31 33.11
C ARG A 175 -11.67 -12.89 33.76
N SER A 176 -12.81 -12.23 33.57
CA SER A 176 -14.05 -12.49 34.31
C SER A 176 -14.78 -13.76 33.88
N GLY A 177 -14.39 -14.40 32.76
CA GLY A 177 -15.04 -15.60 32.26
C GLY A 177 -14.24 -16.34 31.20
N ASN A 178 -14.70 -17.57 30.87
CA ASN A 178 -14.04 -18.42 29.87
C ASN A 178 -14.68 -18.25 28.48
N TYR A 179 -14.77 -17.02 28.01
CA TYR A 179 -15.31 -16.69 26.70
C TYR A 179 -14.32 -15.82 25.90
N THR A 180 -14.49 -15.78 24.60
CA THR A 180 -13.70 -14.91 23.73
C THR A 180 -14.56 -13.76 23.22
N ILE A 181 -14.06 -12.53 23.30
CA ILE A 181 -14.71 -11.35 22.74
C ILE A 181 -14.21 -11.18 21.32
N LEU A 182 -15.10 -11.36 20.33
CA LEU A 182 -14.82 -11.09 18.93
C LEU A 182 -14.97 -9.61 18.66
N PHE A 183 -13.86 -8.87 18.81
CA PHE A 183 -13.85 -7.41 18.71
C PHE A 183 -13.83 -6.92 17.27
N GLY A 184 -13.08 -7.63 16.40
CA GLY A 184 -12.96 -7.29 15.00
C GLY A 184 -11.97 -6.16 14.73
N ARG A 185 -12.30 -5.35 13.73
CA ARG A 185 -11.45 -4.21 13.31
C ARG A 185 -11.42 -3.12 14.38
N LEU A 186 -10.38 -2.30 14.34
CA LEU A 186 -10.21 -1.17 15.27
C LEU A 186 -11.06 0.07 14.91
N ASP A 187 -11.76 0.02 13.79
CA ASP A 187 -12.72 1.05 13.44
C ASP A 187 -13.83 1.07 14.53
N ASP A 188 -14.22 2.26 14.99
CA ASP A 188 -15.23 2.48 16.03
C ASP A 188 -14.97 1.72 17.35
N ALA A 189 -13.69 1.58 17.72
CA ALA A 189 -13.26 0.83 18.89
C ALA A 189 -13.93 1.32 20.19
N GLU A 190 -14.05 2.62 20.39
CA GLU A 190 -14.69 3.23 21.55
C GLU A 190 -16.17 2.82 21.66
N GLN A 191 -16.91 2.91 20.55
CA GLN A 191 -18.33 2.51 20.51
C GLN A 191 -18.51 1.01 20.80
N LYS A 192 -17.60 0.17 20.33
CA LYS A 192 -17.64 -1.28 20.60
C LYS A 192 -17.38 -1.56 22.08
N LEU A 193 -16.44 -0.86 22.69
CA LEU A 193 -16.14 -1.00 24.11
C LEU A 193 -17.29 -0.49 24.99
N ASP A 194 -17.90 0.64 24.66
CA ASP A 194 -19.09 1.13 25.35
C ASP A 194 -20.24 0.13 25.27
N LYS A 195 -20.48 -0.45 24.10
CA LYS A 195 -21.48 -1.47 23.89
C LYS A 195 -21.17 -2.74 24.70
N LEU A 196 -19.92 -3.17 24.74
CA LEU A 196 -19.48 -4.31 25.54
C LEU A 196 -19.66 -4.03 27.05
N LEU A 197 -19.32 -2.82 27.50
CA LEU A 197 -19.49 -2.42 28.91
C LEU A 197 -20.95 -2.42 29.34
N ARG A 198 -21.86 -1.92 28.48
CA ARG A 198 -23.31 -2.00 28.72
C ARG A 198 -23.78 -3.45 28.79
N PHE A 199 -23.31 -4.31 27.90
CA PHE A 199 -23.61 -5.74 27.93
C PHE A 199 -23.11 -6.41 29.22
N TYR A 200 -21.95 -6.05 29.71
CA TYR A 200 -21.43 -6.54 31.00
C TYR A 200 -22.33 -6.15 32.18
N ARG A 201 -22.81 -4.90 32.20
CA ARG A 201 -23.67 -4.40 33.28
C ARG A 201 -25.09 -4.95 33.24
N GLU A 202 -25.67 -5.05 32.06
CA GLU A 202 -27.10 -5.32 31.87
C GLU A 202 -27.38 -6.76 31.44
N GLY A 203 -26.47 -7.39 30.68
CA GLY A 203 -26.64 -8.73 30.10
C GLY A 203 -26.02 -9.85 30.93
N LEU A 204 -24.71 -9.81 31.15
CA LEU A 204 -23.99 -10.87 31.82
C LEU A 204 -24.37 -11.00 33.30
N GLY A 205 -24.64 -9.88 33.99
CA GLY A 205 -25.10 -9.92 35.37
C GLY A 205 -26.41 -10.67 35.60
N LYS A 206 -27.27 -10.78 34.56
CA LYS A 206 -28.54 -11.51 34.63
C LYS A 206 -28.44 -12.93 34.06
N ALA A 207 -27.60 -13.14 33.03
CA ALA A 207 -27.52 -14.41 32.29
C ALA A 207 -26.50 -15.40 32.85
N GLY A 208 -25.53 -14.91 33.62
CA GLY A 208 -24.36 -15.68 34.10
C GLY A 208 -23.15 -15.56 33.19
N TRP A 209 -21.97 -15.49 33.79
CA TRP A 209 -20.68 -15.28 33.09
C TRP A 209 -20.19 -16.49 32.33
N ASP A 210 -20.62 -17.69 32.70
CA ASP A 210 -20.15 -18.97 32.13
C ASP A 210 -21.08 -19.50 31.02
N ARG A 211 -22.14 -18.76 30.68
CA ARG A 211 -23.12 -19.20 29.68
C ARG A 211 -22.59 -19.14 28.26
N TYR A 212 -21.78 -18.16 27.97
CA TYR A 212 -21.37 -17.85 26.61
C TYR A 212 -19.96 -18.35 26.32
N ARG A 213 -19.78 -18.85 25.09
CA ARG A 213 -18.50 -19.22 24.50
C ARG A 213 -17.85 -18.01 23.79
N THR A 214 -18.67 -17.22 23.07
CA THR A 214 -18.20 -16.02 22.38
C THR A 214 -19.18 -14.85 22.57
N ILE A 215 -18.62 -13.65 22.64
CA ILE A 215 -19.34 -12.38 22.66
C ILE A 215 -18.84 -11.56 21.47
N ASN A 216 -19.68 -11.38 20.46
CA ASN A 216 -19.34 -10.70 19.24
C ASN A 216 -19.87 -9.26 19.24
N VAL A 217 -18.96 -8.28 19.21
CA VAL A 217 -19.25 -6.86 19.18
C VAL A 217 -18.95 -6.18 17.84
N LYS A 218 -18.64 -6.97 16.80
CA LYS A 218 -18.31 -6.46 15.47
C LYS A 218 -19.45 -5.69 14.79
N TYR A 219 -20.70 -6.06 15.11
CA TYR A 219 -21.88 -5.48 14.46
C TYR A 219 -22.34 -4.20 15.12
N ALA A 220 -22.73 -3.21 14.31
CA ALA A 220 -23.28 -1.96 14.83
C ALA A 220 -24.60 -2.22 15.59
N GLY A 221 -24.77 -1.57 16.74
CA GLY A 221 -26.01 -1.58 17.52
C GLY A 221 -26.37 -2.88 18.24
N GLN A 222 -25.64 -3.99 18.08
CA GLN A 222 -25.97 -5.26 18.70
C GLN A 222 -24.74 -6.03 19.22
N VAL A 223 -24.99 -6.88 20.22
CA VAL A 223 -24.02 -7.88 20.71
C VAL A 223 -24.61 -9.26 20.39
N VAL A 224 -23.85 -10.08 19.70
CA VAL A 224 -24.26 -11.44 19.33
C VAL A 224 -23.46 -12.44 20.13
N CYS A 225 -24.14 -13.26 20.89
CA CYS A 225 -23.50 -14.26 21.77
C CYS A 225 -23.72 -15.67 21.24
N THR A 226 -22.69 -16.52 21.35
CA THR A 226 -22.79 -17.97 21.09
C THR A 226 -22.64 -18.68 22.42
N GLU A 227 -23.58 -19.57 22.75
CA GLU A 227 -23.52 -20.40 23.94
C GLU A 227 -22.59 -21.62 23.72
N TRP A 228 -22.22 -22.28 24.80
CA TRP A 228 -21.45 -23.52 24.76
C TRP A 228 -22.20 -24.67 24.12
#